data_0d450ce8073ee67c29f54e2502d6d0a5
#
_entry.id   0d450ce8073ee67c29f54e2502d6d0a5
#
_cell.length_a   1.000
_cell.length_b   1.000
_cell.length_c   1.000
_cell.angle_alpha   90.00
_cell.angle_beta   90.00
_cell.angle_gamma   90.00
#
_symmetry.space_group_name_H-M   'P 1'
#
loop_
_entity.id
_entity.type
_entity.pdbx_description
1 polymer ?
#
loop_
_entity_poly.entity_id
_entity_poly.type
_entity_poly.pdbx_seq_one_letter_code
_entity_poly.pdbx_strand_id
1 'polypeptide(L)'
;MTETEIQNILEKQHKFFQTGQTLPVAYRIEQLQKLKDSIIRHEPDLNLALKADLGKSETESYMCEIGLTLSELSWMLKHIKKLTKETVVPTPLAQFAAKSFRSPSPYGNVLIMSPWNYPVLLTLEPLIDALVAGNTAVVKPSAYAPSTSRVMQEIIEECFSDEYVAVVTGGRAENQALLNQRFDKIFFTGGKKIGRASCRERV
;
A
#
# COMPACT_ATOMS: atom_id res chain seq x y z
N MET A 1 -17.39 -6.65 5.76
CA MET A 1 -17.35 -5.23 6.22
C MET A 1 -18.44 -4.46 5.47
N THR A 2 -19.22 -3.67 6.17
CA THR A 2 -20.32 -2.87 5.58
C THR A 2 -19.77 -1.61 4.89
N GLU A 3 -20.56 -1.02 4.00
CA GLU A 3 -20.18 0.24 3.32
C GLU A 3 -19.96 1.39 4.32
N THR A 4 -20.77 1.44 5.38
CA THR A 4 -20.63 2.43 6.47
C THR A 4 -19.33 2.27 7.25
N GLU A 5 -18.90 1.03 7.54
CA GLU A 5 -17.62 0.77 8.20
C GLU A 5 -16.44 1.20 7.33
N ILE A 6 -16.51 0.94 6.02
CA ILE A 6 -15.50 1.40 5.05
C ILE A 6 -15.45 2.93 5.00
N GLN A 7 -16.59 3.60 4.95
CA GLN A 7 -16.66 5.06 4.98
C GLN A 7 -16.02 5.63 6.25
N ASN A 8 -16.31 5.05 7.41
CA ASN A 8 -15.72 5.48 8.68
C ASN A 8 -14.19 5.34 8.70
N ILE A 9 -13.65 4.26 8.12
CA ILE A 9 -12.19 4.08 7.95
C ILE A 9 -11.63 5.22 7.11
N LEU A 10 -12.25 5.53 5.96
CA LEU A 10 -11.79 6.59 5.08
C LEU A 10 -11.81 7.97 5.74
N GLU A 11 -12.87 8.28 6.51
CA GLU A 11 -12.94 9.54 7.25
C GLU A 11 -11.82 9.67 8.29
N LYS A 12 -11.48 8.57 9.00
CA LYS A 12 -10.34 8.54 9.92
C LYS A 12 -9.02 8.76 9.17
N GLN A 13 -8.83 8.07 8.04
CA GLN A 13 -7.62 8.19 7.22
C GLN A 13 -7.45 9.58 6.64
N HIS A 14 -8.52 10.22 6.17
CA HIS A 14 -8.48 11.61 5.72
C HIS A 14 -8.08 12.57 6.84
N LYS A 15 -8.67 12.42 8.04
CA LYS A 15 -8.31 13.24 9.21
C LYS A 15 -6.84 13.03 9.58
N PHE A 16 -6.39 11.78 9.65
CA PHE A 16 -5.00 11.45 9.96
C PHE A 16 -4.03 12.03 8.93
N PHE A 17 -4.31 11.88 7.64
CA PHE A 17 -3.50 12.48 6.57
C PHE A 17 -3.40 14.00 6.70
N GLN A 18 -4.49 14.69 7.02
CA GLN A 18 -4.54 16.14 7.21
C GLN A 18 -3.69 16.63 8.39
N THR A 19 -3.35 15.77 9.37
CA THR A 19 -2.42 16.14 10.45
C THR A 19 -0.99 16.36 9.95
N GLY A 20 -0.65 15.86 8.75
CA GLY A 20 0.70 15.89 8.20
C GLY A 20 1.66 14.90 8.86
N GLN A 21 1.19 14.00 9.74
CA GLN A 21 2.04 13.04 10.45
C GLN A 21 2.77 12.08 9.51
N THR A 22 2.24 11.81 8.32
CA THR A 22 2.88 10.96 7.31
C THR A 22 3.98 11.66 6.50
N LEU A 23 4.10 13.00 6.61
CA LEU A 23 5.05 13.79 5.79
C LEU A 23 6.51 13.67 6.25
N PRO A 24 6.86 13.64 7.57
CA PRO A 24 8.23 13.49 8.01
C PRO A 24 8.84 12.16 7.55
N VAL A 25 10.02 12.23 6.89
CA VAL A 25 10.73 11.04 6.38
C VAL A 25 11.11 10.08 7.51
N ALA A 26 11.43 10.62 8.70
CA ALA A 26 11.76 9.81 9.87
C ALA A 26 10.60 8.91 10.30
N TYR A 27 9.36 9.45 10.32
CA TYR A 27 8.16 8.68 10.60
C TYR A 27 7.97 7.52 9.59
N ARG A 28 8.10 7.82 8.29
CA ARG A 28 7.95 6.80 7.23
C ARG A 28 8.99 5.68 7.38
N ILE A 29 10.26 6.03 7.67
CA ILE A 29 11.32 5.04 7.91
C ILE A 29 10.97 4.15 9.10
N GLU A 30 10.49 4.70 10.20
CA GLU A 30 10.05 3.94 11.37
C GLU A 30 8.94 2.95 11.02
N GLN A 31 7.90 3.42 10.30
CA GLN A 31 6.77 2.58 9.91
C GLN A 31 7.19 1.45 8.94
N LEU A 32 8.05 1.75 7.97
CA LEU A 32 8.58 0.75 7.05
C LEU A 32 9.47 -0.28 7.75
N GLN A 33 10.23 0.13 8.77
CA GLN A 33 11.03 -0.80 9.57
C GLN A 33 10.14 -1.74 10.38
N LYS A 34 9.07 -1.25 11.01
CA LYS A 34 8.06 -2.08 11.69
C LYS A 34 7.47 -3.13 10.75
N LEU A 35 7.07 -2.71 9.54
CA LEU A 35 6.54 -3.62 8.53
C LEU A 35 7.57 -4.70 8.14
N LYS A 36 8.83 -4.31 7.94
CA LYS A 36 9.90 -5.24 7.59
C LYS A 36 10.09 -6.30 8.68
N ASP A 37 10.17 -5.87 9.93
CA ASP A 37 10.40 -6.75 11.08
C ASP A 37 9.20 -7.69 11.28
N SER A 38 7.97 -7.22 11.04
CA SER A 38 6.75 -8.05 11.10
C SER A 38 6.73 -9.08 9.97
N ILE A 39 7.04 -8.71 8.72
CA ILE A 39 7.13 -9.67 7.60
C ILE A 39 8.14 -10.78 7.90
N ILE A 40 9.31 -10.44 8.46
CA ILE A 40 10.34 -11.42 8.82
C ILE A 40 9.83 -12.38 9.92
N ARG A 41 9.14 -11.86 10.94
CA ARG A 41 8.56 -12.71 12.00
C ARG A 41 7.49 -13.66 11.46
N HIS A 42 6.65 -13.20 10.54
CA HIS A 42 5.55 -13.97 9.95
C HIS A 42 5.94 -14.76 8.70
N GLU A 43 7.23 -14.82 8.34
CA GLU A 43 7.68 -15.61 7.18
C GLU A 43 7.20 -17.07 7.22
N PRO A 44 7.29 -17.81 8.36
CA PRO A 44 6.75 -19.18 8.45
C PRO A 44 5.24 -19.24 8.19
N ASP A 45 4.46 -18.30 8.72
CA ASP A 45 3.01 -18.23 8.55
C ASP A 45 2.63 -17.92 7.10
N LEU A 46 3.37 -17.01 6.45
CA LEU A 46 3.21 -16.70 5.03
C LEU A 46 3.51 -17.92 4.15
N ASN A 47 4.56 -18.68 4.46
CA ASN A 47 4.91 -19.91 3.74
C ASN A 47 3.80 -20.96 3.86
N LEU A 48 3.25 -21.15 5.06
CA LEU A 48 2.12 -22.07 5.29
C LEU A 48 0.86 -21.62 4.55
N ALA A 49 0.56 -20.33 4.58
CA ALA A 49 -0.59 -19.74 3.90
C ALA A 49 -0.49 -19.83 2.37
N LEU A 50 0.67 -19.51 1.79
CA LEU A 50 0.93 -19.64 0.35
C LEU A 50 0.87 -21.09 -0.12
N LYS A 51 1.33 -22.03 0.71
CA LYS A 51 1.18 -23.45 0.43
C LYS A 51 -0.29 -23.90 0.47
N ALA A 52 -1.06 -23.40 1.45
CA ALA A 52 -2.48 -23.74 1.58
C ALA A 52 -3.33 -23.18 0.42
N ASP A 53 -3.09 -21.93 0.01
CA ASP A 53 -3.89 -21.27 -1.02
C ASP A 53 -3.45 -21.62 -2.46
N LEU A 54 -2.14 -21.80 -2.69
CA LEU A 54 -1.55 -21.87 -4.05
C LEU A 54 -0.67 -23.10 -4.28
N GLY A 55 -0.43 -23.93 -3.26
CA GLY A 55 0.46 -25.09 -3.36
C GLY A 55 1.96 -24.74 -3.50
N LYS A 56 2.34 -23.50 -3.24
CA LYS A 56 3.74 -23.03 -3.37
C LYS A 56 4.65 -23.72 -2.34
N SER A 57 5.86 -24.09 -2.76
CA SER A 57 6.91 -24.51 -1.82
C SER A 57 7.48 -23.30 -1.07
N GLU A 58 8.15 -23.52 0.07
CA GLU A 58 8.82 -22.45 0.82
C GLU A 58 9.85 -21.71 -0.05
N THR A 59 10.62 -22.45 -0.85
CA THR A 59 11.60 -21.85 -1.76
C THR A 59 10.93 -20.96 -2.80
N GLU A 60 9.83 -21.39 -3.41
CA GLU A 60 9.07 -20.60 -4.37
C GLU A 60 8.44 -19.38 -3.72
N SER A 61 7.82 -19.55 -2.54
CA SER A 61 7.23 -18.47 -1.76
C SER A 61 8.25 -17.38 -1.44
N TYR A 62 9.45 -17.78 -1.00
CA TYR A 62 10.52 -16.84 -0.70
C TYR A 62 11.05 -16.16 -1.96
N MET A 63 11.42 -16.94 -3.00
CA MET A 63 12.04 -16.41 -4.22
C MET A 63 11.12 -15.50 -5.03
N CYS A 64 9.82 -15.82 -5.07
CA CYS A 64 8.86 -15.13 -5.95
C CYS A 64 8.01 -14.07 -5.23
N GLU A 65 7.97 -14.07 -3.89
CA GLU A 65 7.12 -13.15 -3.12
C GLU A 65 7.84 -12.53 -1.92
N ILE A 66 8.10 -13.31 -0.86
CA ILE A 66 8.57 -12.77 0.42
C ILE A 66 9.93 -12.09 0.27
N GLY A 67 10.89 -12.77 -0.37
CA GLY A 67 12.25 -12.26 -0.58
C GLY A 67 12.28 -11.01 -1.46
N LEU A 68 11.43 -10.95 -2.50
CA LEU A 68 11.30 -9.75 -3.35
C LEU A 68 10.72 -8.58 -2.56
N THR A 69 9.66 -8.80 -1.79
CA THR A 69 9.06 -7.77 -0.92
C THR A 69 10.07 -7.23 0.10
N LEU A 70 10.85 -8.10 0.75
CA LEU A 70 11.91 -7.69 1.68
C LEU A 70 13.06 -6.94 0.99
N SER A 71 13.38 -7.32 -0.25
CA SER A 71 14.37 -6.62 -1.09
C SER A 71 13.92 -5.21 -1.42
N GLU A 72 12.67 -5.05 -1.89
CA GLU A 72 12.06 -3.75 -2.17
C GLU A 72 12.02 -2.86 -0.93
N LEU A 73 11.56 -3.38 0.21
CA LEU A 73 11.57 -2.67 1.48
C LEU A 73 12.96 -2.19 1.88
N SER A 74 13.95 -3.06 1.71
CA SER A 74 15.36 -2.72 2.03
C SER A 74 15.90 -1.64 1.10
N TRP A 75 15.54 -1.69 -0.18
CA TRP A 75 15.92 -0.68 -1.16
C TRP A 75 15.25 0.65 -0.86
N MET A 76 13.95 0.65 -0.56
CA MET A 76 13.19 1.86 -0.22
C MET A 76 13.71 2.53 1.05
N LEU A 77 13.98 1.76 2.12
CA LEU A 77 14.58 2.29 3.35
C LEU A 77 15.93 2.98 3.10
N LYS A 78 16.73 2.45 2.19
CA LYS A 78 18.02 3.02 1.81
C LYS A 78 17.88 4.31 0.99
N HIS A 79 16.83 4.41 0.16
CA HIS A 79 16.71 5.48 -0.84
C HIS A 79 15.65 6.54 -0.51
N ILE A 80 14.77 6.32 0.48
CA ILE A 80 13.65 7.22 0.81
C ILE A 80 14.05 8.68 0.95
N LYS A 81 15.18 8.97 1.62
CA LYS A 81 15.71 10.34 1.78
C LYS A 81 16.04 11.01 0.46
N LYS A 82 16.47 10.22 -0.54
CA LYS A 82 16.76 10.73 -1.88
C LYS A 82 15.48 10.92 -2.70
N LEU A 83 14.56 9.96 -2.61
CA LEU A 83 13.30 9.98 -3.35
C LEU A 83 12.37 11.12 -2.93
N THR A 84 12.43 11.51 -1.66
CA THR A 84 11.57 12.56 -1.08
C THR A 84 12.21 13.95 -1.12
N LYS A 85 13.45 14.05 -1.62
CA LYS A 85 14.17 15.33 -1.68
C LYS A 85 13.65 16.22 -2.81
N GLU A 86 13.52 17.51 -2.52
CA GLU A 86 13.30 18.53 -3.55
C GLU A 86 14.42 18.55 -4.57
N THR A 87 14.05 18.70 -5.82
CA THR A 87 15.01 18.77 -6.94
C THR A 87 14.94 20.16 -7.58
N VAL A 88 16.04 20.92 -7.51
CA VAL A 88 16.16 22.20 -8.18
C VAL A 88 16.09 22.00 -9.69
N VAL A 89 15.34 22.86 -10.36
CA VAL A 89 15.18 22.87 -11.82
C VAL A 89 15.54 24.26 -12.38
N PRO A 90 15.87 24.38 -13.68
CA PRO A 90 16.18 25.68 -14.29
C PRO A 90 15.03 26.68 -14.10
N THR A 91 15.37 27.89 -13.65
CA THR A 91 14.43 29.00 -13.52
C THR A 91 14.46 29.83 -14.79
N PRO A 92 13.29 30.16 -15.42
CA PRO A 92 13.26 31.05 -16.58
C PRO A 92 13.88 32.43 -16.27
N LEU A 93 14.59 32.99 -17.24
CA LEU A 93 15.27 34.28 -17.06
C LEU A 93 14.32 35.42 -16.66
N ALA A 94 13.06 35.37 -17.12
CA ALA A 94 12.02 36.35 -16.75
C ALA A 94 11.69 36.35 -15.25
N GLN A 95 12.08 35.32 -14.51
CA GLN A 95 11.90 35.18 -13.06
C GLN A 95 13.25 35.29 -12.33
N PHE A 96 14.16 36.10 -12.86
CA PHE A 96 15.46 36.37 -12.25
C PHE A 96 15.35 36.69 -10.76
N ALA A 97 16.26 36.11 -9.94
CA ALA A 97 16.31 36.08 -8.49
C ALA A 97 15.39 35.05 -7.80
N ALA A 98 14.51 34.34 -8.53
CA ALA A 98 13.74 33.23 -7.99
C ALA A 98 14.50 31.88 -8.09
N LYS A 99 14.08 30.88 -7.31
CA LYS A 99 14.53 29.48 -7.43
C LYS A 99 13.33 28.60 -7.74
N SER A 100 13.44 27.78 -8.77
CA SER A 100 12.43 26.79 -9.15
C SER A 100 12.85 25.41 -8.69
N PHE A 101 11.91 24.64 -8.14
CA PHE A 101 12.17 23.27 -7.68
C PHE A 101 10.91 22.41 -7.85
N ARG A 102 11.11 21.08 -7.90
CA ARG A 102 10.06 20.07 -7.83
C ARG A 102 10.09 19.47 -6.43
N SER A 103 8.95 19.48 -5.74
CA SER A 103 8.77 18.86 -4.42
C SER A 103 7.85 17.67 -4.58
N PRO A 104 8.28 16.44 -4.22
CA PRO A 104 7.39 15.28 -4.16
C PRO A 104 6.31 15.50 -3.10
N SER A 105 5.06 15.20 -3.46
CA SER A 105 3.90 15.30 -2.55
C SER A 105 3.09 14.02 -2.61
N PRO A 106 2.60 13.50 -1.47
CA PRO A 106 1.68 12.37 -1.47
C PRO A 106 0.35 12.73 -2.12
N TYR A 107 -0.34 11.73 -2.65
CA TYR A 107 -1.69 11.89 -3.19
C TYR A 107 -2.73 12.10 -2.09
N GLY A 108 -2.61 11.39 -0.99
CA GLY A 108 -3.59 11.33 0.10
C GLY A 108 -3.96 9.91 0.47
N ASN A 109 -5.21 9.52 0.26
CA ASN A 109 -5.72 8.20 0.56
C ASN A 109 -5.65 7.28 -0.67
N VAL A 110 -4.95 6.14 -0.55
CA VAL A 110 -4.70 5.20 -1.64
C VAL A 110 -5.46 3.89 -1.41
N LEU A 111 -6.20 3.43 -2.42
CA LEU A 111 -6.76 2.08 -2.45
C LEU A 111 -5.81 1.14 -3.22
N ILE A 112 -5.44 0.02 -2.60
CA ILE A 112 -4.63 -1.03 -3.21
C ILE A 112 -5.47 -2.29 -3.32
N MET A 113 -5.78 -2.71 -4.55
CA MET A 113 -6.52 -3.95 -4.83
C MET A 113 -5.61 -4.93 -5.53
N SER A 114 -5.37 -6.09 -4.92
CA SER A 114 -4.38 -7.07 -5.38
C SER A 114 -5.00 -8.39 -5.82
N PRO A 115 -4.32 -9.14 -6.71
CA PRO A 115 -4.78 -10.43 -7.23
C PRO A 115 -4.37 -11.58 -6.31
N TRP A 116 -4.74 -12.80 -6.72
CA TRP A 116 -4.51 -14.02 -5.96
C TRP A 116 -3.22 -14.78 -6.32
N ASN A 117 -2.62 -14.53 -7.49
CA ASN A 117 -1.53 -15.35 -8.04
C ASN A 117 -0.15 -15.07 -7.39
N TYR A 118 0.10 -13.85 -6.96
CA TYR A 118 1.25 -13.42 -6.16
C TYR A 118 0.73 -12.50 -5.05
N PRO A 119 -0.04 -13.06 -4.10
CA PRO A 119 -0.82 -12.26 -3.16
C PRO A 119 0.03 -11.42 -2.22
N VAL A 120 1.17 -11.93 -1.74
CA VAL A 120 2.07 -11.21 -0.83
C VAL A 120 2.76 -10.06 -1.57
N LEU A 121 3.45 -10.39 -2.67
CA LEU A 121 4.22 -9.41 -3.44
C LEU A 121 3.34 -8.27 -3.96
N LEU A 122 2.27 -8.62 -4.69
CA LEU A 122 1.41 -7.62 -5.36
C LEU A 122 0.47 -6.86 -4.40
N THR A 123 0.49 -7.19 -3.12
CA THR A 123 -0.18 -6.43 -2.06
C THR A 123 0.79 -5.53 -1.33
N LEU A 124 1.93 -6.08 -0.89
CA LEU A 124 2.85 -5.36 -0.02
C LEU A 124 3.77 -4.39 -0.77
N GLU A 125 4.21 -4.69 -2.01
CA GLU A 125 5.02 -3.72 -2.79
C GLU A 125 4.28 -2.40 -3.02
N PRO A 126 3.03 -2.37 -3.56
CA PRO A 126 2.30 -1.13 -3.71
C PRO A 126 2.00 -0.42 -2.37
N LEU A 127 1.85 -1.18 -1.28
CA LEU A 127 1.70 -0.60 0.05
C LEU A 127 2.99 0.09 0.48
N ILE A 128 4.15 -0.55 0.32
CA ILE A 128 5.47 0.02 0.62
C ILE A 128 5.64 1.35 -0.13
N ASP A 129 5.34 1.35 -1.43
CA ASP A 129 5.44 2.55 -2.28
C ASP A 129 4.52 3.68 -1.81
N ALA A 130 3.27 3.34 -1.45
CA ALA A 130 2.31 4.30 -0.92
C ALA A 130 2.81 4.94 0.39
N LEU A 131 3.36 4.13 1.31
CA LEU A 131 3.89 4.59 2.60
C LEU A 131 5.18 5.40 2.43
N VAL A 132 6.08 4.99 1.53
CA VAL A 132 7.29 5.75 1.16
C VAL A 132 6.92 7.15 0.66
N ALA A 133 5.89 7.25 -0.16
CA ALA A 133 5.40 8.53 -0.69
C ALA A 133 4.69 9.39 0.39
N GLY A 134 4.29 8.82 1.52
CA GLY A 134 3.62 9.52 2.63
C GLY A 134 2.10 9.52 2.55
N ASN A 135 1.51 8.54 1.86
CA ASN A 135 0.06 8.35 1.78
C ASN A 135 -0.47 7.56 2.99
N THR A 136 -1.78 7.62 3.20
CA THR A 136 -2.57 6.61 3.92
C THR A 136 -3.07 5.57 2.93
N ALA A 137 -3.37 4.35 3.37
CA ALA A 137 -3.76 3.29 2.46
C ALA A 137 -4.89 2.40 2.99
N VAL A 138 -5.77 1.99 2.07
CA VAL A 138 -6.69 0.87 2.27
C VAL A 138 -6.23 -0.28 1.37
N VAL A 139 -5.99 -1.44 1.97
CA VAL A 139 -5.53 -2.64 1.28
C VAL A 139 -6.67 -3.63 1.15
N LYS A 140 -6.94 -4.08 -0.08
CA LYS A 140 -7.95 -5.08 -0.40
C LYS A 140 -7.29 -6.29 -1.05
N PRO A 141 -6.83 -7.26 -0.24
CA PRO A 141 -6.27 -8.50 -0.77
C PRO A 141 -7.35 -9.36 -1.43
N SER A 142 -6.94 -10.33 -2.23
CA SER A 142 -7.85 -11.19 -2.98
C SER A 142 -8.60 -12.17 -2.08
N ALA A 143 -9.91 -12.30 -2.27
CA ALA A 143 -10.72 -13.34 -1.63
C ALA A 143 -10.37 -14.77 -2.11
N TYR A 144 -9.64 -14.92 -3.20
CA TYR A 144 -9.20 -16.22 -3.73
C TYR A 144 -7.89 -16.75 -3.12
N ALA A 145 -7.27 -15.99 -2.23
CA ALA A 145 -6.14 -16.42 -1.40
C ALA A 145 -6.43 -16.10 0.08
N PRO A 146 -7.42 -16.77 0.69
CA PRO A 146 -7.95 -16.38 2.00
C PRO A 146 -6.97 -16.57 3.15
N SER A 147 -6.15 -17.64 3.13
CA SER A 147 -5.15 -17.90 4.16
C SER A 147 -4.05 -16.84 4.14
N THR A 148 -3.55 -16.52 2.94
CA THR A 148 -2.53 -15.49 2.74
C THR A 148 -3.07 -14.09 3.09
N SER A 149 -4.32 -13.80 2.70
CA SER A 149 -4.98 -12.52 3.04
C SER A 149 -5.11 -12.33 4.54
N ARG A 150 -5.39 -13.38 5.30
CA ARG A 150 -5.47 -13.33 6.77
C ARG A 150 -4.12 -13.02 7.39
N VAL A 151 -3.05 -13.71 6.98
CA VAL A 151 -1.70 -13.45 7.53
C VAL A 151 -1.24 -12.02 7.17
N MET A 152 -1.52 -11.55 5.96
CA MET A 152 -1.21 -10.16 5.59
C MET A 152 -2.00 -9.16 6.42
N GLN A 153 -3.27 -9.46 6.74
CA GLN A 153 -4.07 -8.63 7.64
C GLN A 153 -3.43 -8.58 9.03
N GLU A 154 -3.05 -9.71 9.61
CA GLU A 154 -2.37 -9.80 10.91
C GLU A 154 -1.07 -8.96 10.93
N ILE A 155 -0.23 -9.06 9.90
CA ILE A 155 1.00 -8.27 9.73
C ILE A 155 0.69 -6.77 9.70
N ILE A 156 -0.31 -6.35 8.94
CA ILE A 156 -0.63 -4.93 8.76
C ILE A 156 -1.25 -4.35 10.03
N GLU A 157 -2.19 -5.05 10.66
CA GLU A 157 -2.85 -4.61 11.89
C GLU A 157 -1.91 -4.59 13.10
N GLU A 158 -0.88 -5.45 13.14
CA GLU A 158 0.19 -5.39 14.13
C GLU A 158 1.05 -4.13 13.99
N CYS A 159 1.27 -3.67 12.76
CA CYS A 159 2.17 -2.55 12.46
C CYS A 159 1.49 -1.18 12.52
N PHE A 160 0.22 -1.09 12.13
CA PHE A 160 -0.46 0.17 11.83
C PHE A 160 -1.86 0.25 12.44
N SER A 161 -2.25 1.45 12.84
CA SER A 161 -3.65 1.75 13.12
C SER A 161 -4.47 1.87 11.83
N ASP A 162 -5.79 1.65 11.92
CA ASP A 162 -6.72 1.73 10.78
C ASP A 162 -6.80 3.13 10.14
N GLU A 163 -6.45 4.16 10.89
CA GLU A 163 -6.35 5.53 10.39
C GLU A 163 -5.12 5.77 9.48
N TYR A 164 -4.12 4.89 9.52
CA TYR A 164 -2.95 4.96 8.66
C TYR A 164 -3.00 3.92 7.55
N VAL A 165 -3.14 2.64 7.91
CA VAL A 165 -3.30 1.54 6.95
C VAL A 165 -4.40 0.61 7.43
N ALA A 166 -5.44 0.44 6.63
CA ALA A 166 -6.55 -0.47 6.93
C ALA A 166 -6.60 -1.63 5.93
N VAL A 167 -7.02 -2.81 6.37
CA VAL A 167 -7.25 -3.97 5.51
C VAL A 167 -8.75 -4.26 5.43
N VAL A 168 -9.26 -4.36 4.21
CA VAL A 168 -10.63 -4.77 3.94
C VAL A 168 -10.61 -6.13 3.25
N THR A 169 -10.90 -7.19 3.99
CA THR A 169 -11.07 -8.54 3.44
C THR A 169 -12.48 -8.73 2.91
N GLY A 170 -12.68 -9.71 2.04
CA GLY A 170 -14.00 -10.04 1.47
C GLY A 170 -14.00 -10.15 -0.05
N GLY A 171 -15.19 -10.26 -0.64
CA GLY A 171 -15.38 -10.57 -2.04
C GLY A 171 -15.92 -9.41 -2.89
N ARG A 172 -16.93 -9.74 -3.72
CA ARG A 172 -17.50 -8.78 -4.68
C ARG A 172 -18.21 -7.62 -3.98
N ALA A 173 -18.90 -7.86 -2.88
CA ALA A 173 -19.65 -6.83 -2.15
C ALA A 173 -18.70 -5.75 -1.60
N GLU A 174 -17.60 -6.18 -0.95
CA GLU A 174 -16.60 -5.27 -0.42
C GLU A 174 -15.83 -4.54 -1.52
N ASN A 175 -15.55 -5.21 -2.65
CA ASN A 175 -14.95 -4.54 -3.82
C ASN A 175 -15.86 -3.41 -4.33
N GLN A 176 -17.17 -3.65 -4.45
CA GLN A 176 -18.12 -2.63 -4.89
C GLN A 176 -18.22 -1.49 -3.87
N ALA A 177 -18.32 -1.83 -2.58
CA ALA A 177 -18.38 -0.84 -1.51
C ALA A 177 -17.14 0.07 -1.48
N LEU A 178 -15.93 -0.49 -1.70
CA LEU A 178 -14.70 0.29 -1.82
C LEU A 178 -14.67 1.17 -3.07
N LEU A 179 -15.11 0.66 -4.21
CA LEU A 179 -15.12 1.42 -5.48
C LEU A 179 -16.16 2.54 -5.49
N ASN A 180 -17.20 2.44 -4.67
CA ASN A 180 -18.17 3.53 -4.44
C ASN A 180 -17.60 4.68 -3.61
N GLN A 181 -16.45 4.47 -2.93
CA GLN A 181 -15.83 5.49 -2.11
C GLN A 181 -14.84 6.35 -2.93
N ARG A 182 -14.56 7.54 -2.43
CA ARG A 182 -13.60 8.46 -3.05
C ARG A 182 -12.19 8.20 -2.50
N PHE A 183 -11.29 7.75 -3.38
CA PHE A 183 -9.85 7.68 -3.13
C PHE A 183 -9.08 8.69 -4.00
N ASP A 184 -7.96 9.19 -3.50
CA ASP A 184 -7.08 10.09 -4.26
C ASP A 184 -6.26 9.33 -5.30
N LYS A 185 -5.98 8.03 -5.04
CA LYS A 185 -5.32 7.11 -5.98
C LYS A 185 -5.87 5.70 -5.80
N ILE A 186 -6.05 4.98 -6.91
CA ILE A 186 -6.32 3.54 -6.89
C ILE A 186 -5.17 2.83 -7.61
N PHE A 187 -4.57 1.87 -6.93
CA PHE A 187 -3.65 0.90 -7.52
C PHE A 187 -4.38 -0.45 -7.63
N PHE A 188 -4.56 -0.90 -8.85
CA PHE A 188 -5.28 -2.14 -9.14
C PHE A 188 -4.42 -3.08 -9.98
N THR A 189 -4.22 -4.31 -9.48
CA THR A 189 -3.62 -5.41 -10.25
C THR A 189 -4.64 -6.53 -10.39
N GLY A 190 -5.01 -6.88 -11.63
CA GLY A 190 -6.01 -7.92 -11.87
C GLY A 190 -6.63 -7.90 -13.27
N GLY A 191 -7.76 -8.55 -13.42
CA GLY A 191 -8.46 -8.71 -14.71
C GLY A 191 -9.14 -7.42 -15.20
N LYS A 192 -9.22 -7.25 -16.53
CA LYS A 192 -9.79 -6.07 -17.21
C LYS A 192 -11.20 -5.66 -16.76
N LYS A 193 -12.05 -6.62 -16.33
CA LYS A 193 -13.44 -6.32 -15.94
C LYS A 193 -13.48 -5.46 -14.66
N ILE A 194 -12.67 -5.77 -13.67
CA ILE A 194 -12.60 -5.01 -12.41
C ILE A 194 -11.86 -3.67 -12.64
N GLY A 195 -10.76 -3.69 -13.40
CA GLY A 195 -10.03 -2.46 -13.74
C GLY A 195 -10.89 -1.43 -14.49
N ARG A 196 -11.80 -1.87 -15.39
CA ARG A 196 -12.75 -0.98 -16.05
C ARG A 196 -13.80 -0.39 -15.12
N ALA A 197 -14.27 -1.13 -14.12
CA ALA A 197 -15.21 -0.61 -13.12
C ALA A 197 -14.56 0.54 -12.33
N SER A 198 -13.31 0.37 -11.88
CA SER A 198 -12.59 1.42 -11.15
C SER A 198 -12.28 2.68 -11.99
N CYS A 199 -12.15 2.55 -13.32
CA CYS A 199 -11.95 3.69 -14.22
C CYS A 199 -13.28 4.41 -14.57
N ARG A 200 -14.41 3.69 -14.58
CA ARG A 200 -15.70 4.22 -15.05
C ARG A 200 -16.35 5.20 -14.07
N GLU A 201 -16.05 5.11 -12.80
CA GLU A 201 -16.62 5.96 -11.74
C GLU A 201 -15.84 7.27 -11.51
N ARG A 202 -14.79 7.53 -12.29
CA ARG A 202 -13.94 8.73 -12.18
C ARG A 202 -14.11 9.75 -13.32
N VAL A 203 -15.05 9.52 -14.21
CA VAL A 203 -15.35 10.46 -15.32
C VAL A 203 -16.59 11.27 -15.00
#